data_fea3742fdac1a847f16ab3c51ae0679e
#
_entry.id   fea3742fdac1a847f16ab3c51ae0679e
#
_cell.length_a   1.000
_cell.length_b   1.000
_cell.length_c   1.000
_cell.angle_alpha   90.00
_cell.angle_beta   90.00
_cell.angle_gamma   90.00
#
_symmetry.space_group_name_H-M   'P 1'
#
loop_
_entity.id
_entity.type
_entity.pdbx_description
1 polymer ?
#
loop_
_entity_poly.entity_id
_entity_poly.type
_entity_poly.pdbx_seq_one_letter_code
_entity_poly.pdbx_strand_id
1 'polypeptide(L)'
;MQFDLYNDIATRTGGDIYVGVVGPVRSGKSTFIKRFMDALVIDAIKDKNARKRAVDELPQSGDGKSIMTTQPNFVPSEAVSVTVSDNLNVNVRMIDCVGYVVEGALGAEENGKERLVRTPWTDDEIPFAKAAEIGTEKVIKEHSTIGVVVTTDGTITDIPRDNYVPAEERVVAEMKEIGKPFVILINSAMPESSETARLKAELEKKYDAPVVVKDALNMSEDDVSEIMGAVLSEFPIKLIDVNAPRWIQALSRDNGIVKELVDILKNVGSEMFRMRDVDKIKAAFSDSQYFEIGDGASVDAGRGRIELDLKIKPELFFKVLSDECGHEIPDDFTLMSYVRFLKKAETEYSKLKNALDEVYATGYGVVSPTNDDIVVEEPEMFKQGGQYGIKIKASAPSLHLIKVDVRTEVSPIIGTEQQSGRFIDDMLDKYENDKGALLSTNVFGRTLNDLMADGLSVKINEMPDEAKTKMRRTITKIVNEGKGGVLCILL
;
A
#
# COMPACT_ATOMS: atom_id res chain seq x y z
N MET A 1 4.35 -19.48 -21.82
CA MET A 1 3.10 -18.90 -21.28
C MET A 1 2.15 -19.93 -20.65
N GLN A 2 1.87 -21.06 -21.27
CA GLN A 2 0.96 -22.08 -20.69
C GLN A 2 1.45 -22.66 -19.35
N PHE A 3 2.74 -22.93 -19.20
CA PHE A 3 3.30 -23.48 -17.96
C PHE A 3 3.18 -22.55 -16.74
N ASP A 4 3.24 -21.24 -16.95
CA ASP A 4 3.11 -20.27 -15.85
C ASP A 4 1.68 -20.23 -15.30
N LEU A 5 0.66 -20.34 -16.13
CA LEU A 5 -0.74 -20.29 -15.74
C LEU A 5 -1.11 -21.41 -14.75
N TYR A 6 -0.74 -22.64 -15.06
CA TYR A 6 -1.06 -23.80 -14.18
C TYR A 6 -0.25 -23.77 -12.90
N ASN A 7 0.99 -23.29 -12.95
CA ASN A 7 1.81 -23.07 -11.77
C ASN A 7 1.16 -22.04 -10.83
N ASP A 8 0.63 -20.97 -11.38
CA ASP A 8 -0.05 -19.92 -10.61
C ASP A 8 -1.34 -20.45 -9.96
N ILE A 9 -2.16 -21.19 -10.71
CA ILE A 9 -3.37 -21.80 -10.14
C ILE A 9 -3.00 -22.81 -9.04
N ALA A 10 -1.98 -23.64 -9.26
CA ALA A 10 -1.50 -24.59 -8.26
C ALA A 10 -1.05 -23.90 -6.98
N THR A 11 -0.30 -22.81 -7.10
CA THR A 11 0.15 -22.00 -5.94
C THR A 11 -1.04 -21.42 -5.18
N ARG A 12 -2.10 -21.00 -5.88
CA ARG A 12 -3.34 -20.48 -5.29
C ARG A 12 -4.14 -21.54 -4.55
N THR A 13 -4.17 -22.76 -5.07
CA THR A 13 -4.99 -23.86 -4.56
C THR A 13 -4.21 -24.82 -3.64
N GLY A 14 -2.94 -24.53 -3.37
CA GLY A 14 -2.10 -25.39 -2.52
C GLY A 14 -1.67 -26.69 -3.20
N GLY A 15 -1.68 -26.74 -4.52
CA GLY A 15 -1.30 -27.91 -5.32
C GLY A 15 -2.48 -28.76 -5.81
N ASP A 16 -3.71 -28.49 -5.32
CA ASP A 16 -4.90 -29.28 -5.67
C ASP A 16 -5.85 -28.45 -6.55
N ILE A 17 -5.91 -28.75 -7.85
CA ILE A 17 -6.81 -28.12 -8.80
C ILE A 17 -8.07 -28.98 -8.95
N TYR A 18 -9.04 -28.79 -8.06
CA TYR A 18 -10.32 -29.48 -8.10
C TYR A 18 -11.37 -28.60 -8.74
N VAL A 19 -11.70 -28.88 -9.99
CA VAL A 19 -12.62 -28.09 -10.81
C VAL A 19 -14.05 -28.60 -10.64
N GLY A 20 -14.88 -27.82 -9.95
CA GLY A 20 -16.31 -28.09 -9.86
C GLY A 20 -17.00 -27.59 -11.13
N VAL A 21 -17.54 -28.52 -11.93
CA VAL A 21 -18.29 -28.19 -13.14
C VAL A 21 -19.77 -28.22 -12.82
N VAL A 22 -20.37 -27.03 -12.75
CA VAL A 22 -21.74 -26.84 -12.28
C VAL A 22 -22.58 -26.10 -13.34
N GLY A 23 -23.87 -26.07 -13.19
CA GLY A 23 -24.76 -25.39 -14.13
C GLY A 23 -26.05 -26.15 -14.37
N PRO A 24 -26.92 -25.64 -15.27
CA PRO A 24 -28.16 -26.29 -15.64
C PRO A 24 -27.93 -27.70 -16.23
N VAL A 25 -28.89 -28.58 -16.09
CA VAL A 25 -28.84 -29.87 -16.80
C VAL A 25 -28.79 -29.64 -18.32
N ARG A 26 -28.10 -30.54 -19.04
CA ARG A 26 -27.96 -30.48 -20.52
C ARG A 26 -27.26 -29.22 -21.07
N SER A 27 -26.52 -28.50 -20.25
CA SER A 27 -25.70 -27.38 -20.73
C SER A 27 -24.35 -27.83 -21.34
N GLY A 28 -24.04 -29.13 -21.34
CA GLY A 28 -22.79 -29.66 -21.90
C GLY A 28 -21.67 -29.87 -20.87
N LYS A 29 -21.96 -29.89 -19.55
CA LYS A 29 -20.97 -30.11 -18.49
C LYS A 29 -20.08 -31.33 -18.72
N SER A 30 -20.68 -32.48 -18.92
CA SER A 30 -19.95 -33.74 -19.12
C SER A 30 -19.12 -33.73 -20.42
N THR A 31 -19.57 -33.04 -21.46
CA THR A 31 -18.79 -32.84 -22.68
C THR A 31 -17.57 -31.95 -22.42
N PHE A 32 -17.75 -30.87 -21.69
CA PHE A 32 -16.65 -30.01 -21.23
C PHE A 32 -15.62 -30.78 -20.41
N ILE A 33 -16.07 -31.56 -19.42
CA ILE A 33 -15.19 -32.39 -18.57
C ILE A 33 -14.37 -33.34 -19.44
N LYS A 34 -15.03 -34.07 -20.36
CA LYS A 34 -14.35 -35.00 -21.26
C LYS A 34 -13.25 -34.29 -22.06
N ARG A 35 -13.57 -33.15 -22.70
CA ARG A 35 -12.59 -32.39 -23.50
C ARG A 35 -11.47 -31.78 -22.68
N PHE A 36 -11.77 -31.29 -21.50
CA PHE A 36 -10.77 -30.80 -20.57
C PHE A 36 -9.78 -31.92 -20.17
N MET A 37 -10.30 -33.08 -19.83
CA MET A 37 -9.48 -34.23 -19.47
C MET A 37 -8.64 -34.73 -20.64
N ASP A 38 -9.22 -34.85 -21.85
CA ASP A 38 -8.50 -35.21 -23.05
C ASP A 38 -7.35 -34.27 -23.36
N ALA A 39 -7.60 -32.94 -23.24
CA ALA A 39 -6.63 -31.91 -23.62
C ALA A 39 -5.47 -31.79 -22.62
N LEU A 40 -5.70 -31.94 -21.31
CA LEU A 40 -4.70 -31.60 -20.30
C LEU A 40 -4.23 -32.78 -19.45
N VAL A 41 -5.12 -33.71 -19.15
CA VAL A 41 -4.85 -34.70 -18.09
C VAL A 41 -4.45 -36.07 -18.65
N ILE A 42 -5.16 -36.58 -19.64
CA ILE A 42 -4.94 -37.92 -20.15
C ILE A 42 -3.55 -38.11 -20.71
N ASP A 43 -3.05 -37.14 -21.48
CA ASP A 43 -1.71 -37.23 -22.09
C ASP A 43 -0.57 -37.06 -21.08
N ALA A 44 -0.84 -36.36 -19.97
CA ALA A 44 0.12 -36.20 -18.88
C ALA A 44 0.30 -37.43 -17.99
N ILE A 45 -0.63 -38.41 -18.03
CA ILE A 45 -0.55 -39.64 -17.24
C ILE A 45 0.52 -40.57 -17.84
N LYS A 46 1.64 -40.76 -17.13
CA LYS A 46 2.76 -41.62 -17.56
C LYS A 46 2.45 -43.13 -17.42
N ASP A 47 1.67 -43.50 -16.43
CA ASP A 47 1.28 -44.91 -16.20
C ASP A 47 0.16 -45.33 -17.16
N LYS A 48 0.42 -46.33 -18.00
CA LYS A 48 -0.52 -46.82 -18.99
C LYS A 48 -1.81 -47.38 -18.37
N ASN A 49 -1.74 -48.01 -17.19
CA ASN A 49 -2.91 -48.58 -16.51
C ASN A 49 -3.76 -47.47 -15.87
N ALA A 50 -3.10 -46.46 -15.25
CA ALA A 50 -3.78 -45.31 -14.73
C ALA A 50 -4.43 -44.51 -15.86
N ARG A 51 -3.74 -44.33 -16.98
CA ARG A 51 -4.30 -43.64 -18.18
C ARG A 51 -5.53 -44.36 -18.70
N LYS A 52 -5.49 -45.69 -18.83
CA LYS A 52 -6.62 -46.45 -19.30
C LYS A 52 -7.82 -46.33 -18.35
N ARG A 53 -7.59 -46.43 -17.04
CA ARG A 53 -8.66 -46.22 -16.02
C ARG A 53 -9.26 -44.81 -16.13
N ALA A 54 -8.43 -43.80 -16.21
CA ALA A 54 -8.90 -42.43 -16.36
C ALA A 54 -9.76 -42.20 -17.62
N VAL A 55 -9.39 -42.85 -18.74
CA VAL A 55 -10.21 -42.84 -19.97
C VAL A 55 -11.54 -43.59 -19.77
N ASP A 56 -11.52 -44.73 -19.09
CA ASP A 56 -12.73 -45.51 -18.81
C ASP A 56 -13.69 -44.78 -17.84
N GLU A 57 -13.16 -43.89 -17.00
CA GLU A 57 -13.92 -43.08 -16.03
C GLU A 57 -14.48 -41.74 -16.64
N LEU A 58 -14.11 -41.43 -17.88
CA LEU A 58 -14.62 -40.23 -18.54
C LEU A 58 -16.14 -40.30 -18.70
N PRO A 59 -16.86 -39.18 -18.48
CA PRO A 59 -18.30 -39.14 -18.68
C PRO A 59 -18.65 -39.52 -20.12
N GLN A 60 -19.56 -40.48 -20.28
CA GLN A 60 -20.11 -40.77 -21.60
C GLN A 60 -21.10 -39.68 -22.00
N SER A 61 -20.82 -39.01 -23.10
CA SER A 61 -21.74 -38.05 -23.68
C SER A 61 -22.95 -38.84 -24.19
N GLY A 62 -24.05 -38.84 -23.44
CA GLY A 62 -25.26 -39.53 -23.86
C GLY A 62 -25.96 -38.72 -24.93
N ASP A 63 -26.15 -39.31 -26.13
CA ASP A 63 -27.08 -38.80 -27.15
C ASP A 63 -28.56 -38.87 -26.71
N GLY A 64 -28.78 -39.41 -25.49
CA GLY A 64 -30.10 -39.64 -24.93
C GLY A 64 -30.71 -38.38 -24.28
N LYS A 65 -32.03 -38.23 -24.44
CA LYS A 65 -32.81 -37.15 -23.83
C LYS A 65 -32.97 -37.27 -22.31
N SER A 66 -32.52 -38.37 -21.70
CA SER A 66 -32.73 -38.72 -20.28
C SER A 66 -31.51 -38.41 -19.40
N ILE A 67 -31.73 -37.80 -18.23
CA ILE A 67 -30.72 -37.55 -17.23
C ILE A 67 -30.45 -38.87 -16.49
N MET A 68 -29.19 -39.35 -16.54
CA MET A 68 -28.84 -40.64 -15.97
C MET A 68 -28.17 -40.61 -14.59
N THR A 69 -27.45 -39.52 -14.27
CA THR A 69 -26.67 -39.40 -13.05
C THR A 69 -27.47 -38.79 -11.91
N THR A 70 -27.35 -39.33 -10.70
CA THR A 70 -28.04 -38.84 -9.50
C THR A 70 -27.05 -38.34 -8.42
N GLN A 71 -25.75 -38.53 -8.63
CA GLN A 71 -24.71 -38.17 -7.69
C GLN A 71 -23.55 -37.48 -8.41
N PRO A 72 -22.78 -36.63 -7.69
CA PRO A 72 -21.53 -36.08 -8.22
C PRO A 72 -20.58 -37.20 -8.62
N ASN A 73 -19.94 -37.05 -9.75
CA ASN A 73 -18.93 -38.01 -10.23
C ASN A 73 -17.56 -37.30 -10.24
N PHE A 74 -16.60 -37.97 -9.62
CA PHE A 74 -15.22 -37.48 -9.59
C PHE A 74 -14.46 -38.10 -10.77
N VAL A 75 -13.89 -37.26 -11.62
CA VAL A 75 -13.24 -37.68 -12.87
C VAL A 75 -11.79 -37.17 -12.89
N PRO A 76 -10.79 -38.01 -12.78
CA PRO A 76 -10.91 -39.41 -12.39
C PRO A 76 -11.26 -39.58 -10.89
N SER A 77 -11.61 -40.79 -10.48
CA SER A 77 -11.98 -41.12 -9.09
C SER A 77 -10.87 -40.79 -8.08
N GLU A 78 -9.61 -40.96 -8.48
CA GLU A 78 -8.42 -40.47 -7.77
C GLU A 78 -7.80 -39.32 -8.53
N ALA A 79 -7.40 -38.24 -7.82
CA ALA A 79 -6.75 -37.08 -8.45
C ALA A 79 -5.45 -37.50 -9.16
N VAL A 80 -5.27 -37.04 -10.38
CA VAL A 80 -4.08 -37.30 -11.18
C VAL A 80 -3.04 -36.24 -10.95
N SER A 81 -1.85 -36.67 -10.60
CA SER A 81 -0.70 -35.78 -10.50
C SER A 81 -0.15 -35.46 -11.90
N VAL A 82 -0.31 -34.22 -12.33
CA VAL A 82 0.20 -33.73 -13.60
C VAL A 82 1.45 -32.89 -13.32
N THR A 83 2.53 -33.18 -14.02
CA THR A 83 3.76 -32.42 -13.93
C THR A 83 3.62 -31.18 -14.81
N VAL A 84 3.51 -30.02 -14.20
CA VAL A 84 3.33 -28.73 -14.90
C VAL A 84 4.67 -28.09 -15.24
N SER A 85 5.71 -28.30 -14.42
CA SER A 85 7.08 -27.89 -14.66
C SER A 85 8.05 -28.85 -13.96
N ASP A 86 9.37 -28.72 -14.22
CA ASP A 86 10.41 -29.66 -13.70
C ASP A 86 10.35 -29.92 -12.20
N ASN A 87 9.73 -29.04 -11.40
CA ASN A 87 9.63 -29.15 -9.95
C ASN A 87 8.21 -29.02 -9.40
N LEU A 88 7.17 -28.94 -10.24
CA LEU A 88 5.80 -28.74 -9.79
C LEU A 88 4.87 -29.83 -10.30
N ASN A 89 4.34 -30.62 -9.37
CA ASN A 89 3.24 -31.55 -9.61
C ASN A 89 1.95 -30.96 -9.05
N VAL A 90 0.90 -30.99 -9.85
CA VAL A 90 -0.45 -30.55 -9.47
C VAL A 90 -1.38 -31.74 -9.50
N ASN A 91 -2.22 -31.86 -8.50
CA ASN A 91 -3.28 -32.83 -8.49
C ASN A 91 -4.52 -32.25 -9.18
N VAL A 92 -4.87 -32.78 -10.33
CA VAL A 92 -6.03 -32.32 -11.10
C VAL A 92 -7.18 -33.30 -10.97
N ARG A 93 -8.36 -32.80 -10.71
CA ARG A 93 -9.58 -33.57 -10.62
C ARG A 93 -10.77 -32.74 -11.06
N MET A 94 -11.57 -33.30 -11.96
CA MET A 94 -12.83 -32.69 -12.33
C MET A 94 -13.96 -33.31 -11.50
N ILE A 95 -14.97 -32.50 -11.21
CA ILE A 95 -16.13 -32.98 -10.44
C ILE A 95 -17.35 -32.62 -11.26
N ASP A 96 -17.98 -33.70 -11.82
CA ASP A 96 -19.23 -33.59 -12.57
C ASP A 96 -20.40 -33.60 -11.61
N CYS A 97 -21.34 -32.67 -11.77
CA CYS A 97 -22.58 -32.70 -11.03
C CYS A 97 -23.78 -32.86 -11.97
N VAL A 98 -24.90 -33.29 -11.42
CA VAL A 98 -26.15 -33.42 -12.17
C VAL A 98 -26.56 -32.07 -12.76
N GLY A 99 -26.48 -31.01 -11.96
CA GLY A 99 -26.95 -29.67 -12.30
C GLY A 99 -28.42 -29.44 -11.98
N TYR A 100 -28.79 -28.17 -12.00
CA TYR A 100 -30.17 -27.76 -11.74
C TYR A 100 -31.09 -28.13 -12.89
N VAL A 101 -32.28 -28.65 -12.57
CA VAL A 101 -33.27 -29.05 -13.56
C VAL A 101 -33.82 -27.82 -14.29
N VAL A 102 -33.99 -27.95 -15.61
CA VAL A 102 -34.55 -26.90 -16.46
C VAL A 102 -35.85 -27.41 -17.09
N GLU A 103 -36.74 -26.48 -17.37
CA GLU A 103 -37.99 -26.79 -18.04
C GLU A 103 -37.74 -27.37 -19.44
N GLY A 104 -38.39 -28.48 -19.76
CA GLY A 104 -38.18 -29.23 -21.01
C GLY A 104 -37.09 -30.29 -20.97
N ALA A 105 -36.34 -30.42 -19.85
CA ALA A 105 -35.39 -31.50 -19.67
C ALA A 105 -36.12 -32.82 -19.30
N LEU A 106 -35.90 -33.87 -20.06
CA LEU A 106 -36.48 -35.19 -19.78
C LEU A 106 -35.69 -35.93 -18.69
N GLY A 107 -36.40 -36.70 -17.86
CA GLY A 107 -35.79 -37.57 -16.83
C GLY A 107 -35.94 -37.09 -15.39
N ALA A 108 -36.56 -35.91 -15.17
CA ALA A 108 -37.01 -35.46 -13.86
C ALA A 108 -38.34 -36.13 -13.41
N GLU A 109 -39.14 -36.60 -14.41
CA GLU A 109 -40.40 -37.26 -14.20
C GLU A 109 -40.35 -38.70 -14.77
N GLU A 110 -41.05 -39.61 -14.12
CA GLU A 110 -41.26 -40.98 -14.56
C GLU A 110 -42.75 -41.32 -14.46
N ASN A 111 -43.33 -41.69 -15.60
CA ASN A 111 -44.80 -42.00 -15.72
C ASN A 111 -45.70 -40.84 -15.25
N GLY A 112 -45.31 -39.56 -15.49
CA GLY A 112 -46.07 -38.38 -15.12
C GLY A 112 -46.06 -38.04 -13.61
N LYS A 113 -45.11 -38.63 -12.87
CA LYS A 113 -44.83 -38.31 -11.45
C LYS A 113 -43.37 -37.92 -11.26
N GLU A 114 -43.09 -37.13 -10.25
CA GLU A 114 -41.73 -36.80 -9.88
C GLU A 114 -40.91 -38.09 -9.65
N ARG A 115 -39.75 -38.18 -10.31
CA ARG A 115 -38.82 -39.28 -10.11
C ARG A 115 -38.20 -39.21 -8.73
N LEU A 116 -38.39 -40.23 -7.89
CA LEU A 116 -37.77 -40.35 -6.60
C LEU A 116 -36.41 -41.07 -6.72
N VAL A 117 -35.42 -40.60 -5.99
CA VAL A 117 -34.05 -41.15 -5.99
C VAL A 117 -33.50 -41.20 -4.56
N ARG A 118 -32.63 -42.19 -4.32
CA ARG A 118 -31.83 -42.27 -3.08
C ARG A 118 -30.52 -41.58 -3.26
N THR A 119 -30.12 -40.83 -2.27
CA THR A 119 -28.80 -40.18 -2.23
C THR A 119 -28.04 -40.63 -0.99
N PRO A 120 -26.70 -40.52 -0.98
CA PRO A 120 -25.89 -40.82 0.21
C PRO A 120 -26.13 -39.86 1.38
N TRP A 121 -26.86 -38.80 1.15
CA TRP A 121 -27.04 -37.70 2.11
C TRP A 121 -28.41 -37.67 2.78
N THR A 122 -29.32 -38.55 2.33
CA THR A 122 -30.68 -38.62 2.87
C THR A 122 -31.03 -40.09 3.10
N ASP A 123 -31.68 -40.40 4.24
CA ASP A 123 -32.15 -41.75 4.57
C ASP A 123 -33.36 -42.13 3.73
N ASP A 124 -34.18 -41.17 3.34
CA ASP A 124 -35.40 -41.35 2.55
C ASP A 124 -35.17 -41.04 1.07
N GLU A 125 -36.04 -41.59 0.22
CA GLU A 125 -36.14 -41.23 -1.20
C GLU A 125 -36.68 -39.80 -1.33
N ILE A 126 -35.97 -38.99 -2.12
CA ILE A 126 -36.32 -37.57 -2.35
C ILE A 126 -36.53 -37.34 -3.85
N PRO A 127 -37.31 -36.29 -4.22
CA PRO A 127 -37.44 -35.89 -5.62
C PRO A 127 -36.08 -35.69 -6.27
N PHE A 128 -35.95 -36.14 -7.53
CA PHE A 128 -34.73 -35.99 -8.31
C PHE A 128 -34.21 -34.55 -8.37
N ALA A 129 -35.11 -33.57 -8.58
CA ALA A 129 -34.73 -32.14 -8.56
C ALA A 129 -34.04 -31.74 -7.26
N LYS A 130 -34.56 -32.22 -6.11
CA LYS A 130 -33.98 -31.95 -4.79
C LYS A 130 -32.63 -32.61 -4.60
N ALA A 131 -32.48 -33.85 -5.07
CA ALA A 131 -31.22 -34.58 -5.04
C ALA A 131 -30.15 -33.87 -5.90
N ALA A 132 -30.52 -33.38 -7.06
CA ALA A 132 -29.66 -32.62 -7.95
C ALA A 132 -29.18 -31.31 -7.33
N GLU A 133 -30.07 -30.60 -6.61
CA GLU A 133 -29.72 -29.40 -5.84
C GLU A 133 -28.66 -29.70 -4.76
N ILE A 134 -28.94 -30.67 -3.90
CA ILE A 134 -28.03 -31.04 -2.79
C ILE A 134 -26.67 -31.49 -3.35
N GLY A 135 -26.67 -32.29 -4.41
CA GLY A 135 -25.43 -32.74 -5.06
C GLY A 135 -24.61 -31.60 -5.64
N THR A 136 -25.26 -30.62 -6.30
CA THR A 136 -24.60 -29.44 -6.87
C THR A 136 -24.04 -28.53 -5.77
N GLU A 137 -24.82 -28.28 -4.72
CA GLU A 137 -24.39 -27.49 -3.58
C GLU A 137 -23.14 -28.11 -2.89
N LYS A 138 -23.12 -29.44 -2.71
CA LYS A 138 -21.96 -30.14 -2.13
C LYS A 138 -20.72 -30.05 -3.00
N VAL A 139 -20.85 -30.16 -4.32
CA VAL A 139 -19.74 -29.98 -5.26
C VAL A 139 -19.15 -28.57 -5.10
N ILE A 140 -20.00 -27.57 -5.07
CA ILE A 140 -19.57 -26.19 -4.92
C ILE A 140 -18.90 -25.95 -3.56
N LYS A 141 -19.54 -26.35 -2.45
CA LYS A 141 -19.06 -26.04 -1.10
C LYS A 141 -17.87 -26.88 -0.64
N GLU A 142 -17.95 -28.18 -0.81
CA GLU A 142 -17.06 -29.12 -0.12
C GLU A 142 -15.93 -29.67 -0.99
N HIS A 143 -16.16 -29.83 -2.31
CA HIS A 143 -15.29 -30.64 -3.14
C HIS A 143 -14.46 -29.86 -4.15
N SER A 144 -14.82 -28.64 -4.53
CA SER A 144 -14.10 -27.86 -5.53
C SER A 144 -13.21 -26.78 -4.92
N THR A 145 -12.08 -26.49 -5.56
CA THR A 145 -11.23 -25.32 -5.26
C THR A 145 -11.55 -24.15 -6.17
N ILE A 146 -11.98 -24.44 -7.39
CA ILE A 146 -12.40 -23.48 -8.41
C ILE A 146 -13.68 -23.98 -9.10
N GLY A 147 -14.43 -23.09 -9.75
CA GLY A 147 -15.67 -23.42 -10.42
C GLY A 147 -15.71 -23.07 -11.90
N VAL A 148 -16.37 -23.93 -12.69
CA VAL A 148 -16.77 -23.60 -14.06
C VAL A 148 -18.29 -23.75 -14.14
N VAL A 149 -18.99 -22.63 -14.33
CA VAL A 149 -20.44 -22.61 -14.50
C VAL A 149 -20.74 -22.75 -16.00
N VAL A 150 -21.18 -23.94 -16.40
CA VAL A 150 -21.49 -24.21 -17.81
C VAL A 150 -22.95 -23.91 -18.09
N THR A 151 -23.20 -22.96 -18.98
CA THR A 151 -24.51 -22.61 -19.52
C THR A 151 -24.51 -22.72 -21.05
N THR A 152 -25.57 -22.37 -21.70
CA THR A 152 -25.69 -22.42 -23.20
C THR A 152 -26.53 -21.27 -23.74
N ASP A 153 -26.31 -20.92 -24.99
CA ASP A 153 -27.16 -20.03 -25.77
C ASP A 153 -28.41 -20.71 -26.35
N GLY A 154 -28.59 -22.01 -26.07
CA GLY A 154 -29.71 -22.80 -26.61
C GLY A 154 -29.42 -23.51 -27.93
N THR A 155 -28.24 -23.29 -28.55
CA THR A 155 -27.92 -23.87 -29.89
C THR A 155 -27.50 -25.34 -29.83
N ILE A 156 -27.13 -25.85 -28.65
CA ILE A 156 -26.62 -27.22 -28.47
C ILE A 156 -27.70 -28.27 -28.21
N THR A 157 -28.92 -27.84 -27.91
CA THR A 157 -30.07 -28.72 -27.61
C THR A 157 -31.36 -28.16 -28.19
N ASP A 158 -32.46 -28.93 -28.11
CA ASP A 158 -33.80 -28.49 -28.48
C ASP A 158 -34.47 -27.62 -27.38
N ILE A 159 -33.78 -27.32 -26.27
CA ILE A 159 -34.32 -26.53 -25.14
C ILE A 159 -33.97 -25.06 -25.38
N PRO A 160 -34.99 -24.15 -25.40
CA PRO A 160 -34.76 -22.73 -25.56
C PRO A 160 -33.86 -22.13 -24.46
N ARG A 161 -33.07 -21.09 -24.80
CA ARG A 161 -32.19 -20.36 -23.87
C ARG A 161 -32.92 -19.91 -22.59
N ASP A 162 -34.13 -19.39 -22.72
CA ASP A 162 -34.91 -18.84 -21.61
C ASP A 162 -35.18 -19.87 -20.50
N ASN A 163 -35.26 -21.15 -20.83
CA ASN A 163 -35.48 -22.23 -19.87
C ASN A 163 -34.23 -22.46 -18.99
N TYR A 164 -33.04 -22.08 -19.48
CA TYR A 164 -31.77 -22.20 -18.69
C TYR A 164 -31.56 -21.09 -17.70
N VAL A 165 -32.16 -19.90 -17.91
CA VAL A 165 -31.91 -18.70 -17.14
C VAL A 165 -32.14 -18.88 -15.63
N PRO A 166 -33.27 -19.44 -15.16
CA PRO A 166 -33.51 -19.59 -13.72
C PRO A 166 -32.48 -20.48 -13.01
N ALA A 167 -32.08 -21.57 -13.65
CA ALA A 167 -31.10 -22.50 -13.13
C ALA A 167 -29.68 -21.87 -13.13
N GLU A 168 -29.33 -21.12 -14.17
CA GLU A 168 -28.09 -20.37 -14.30
C GLU A 168 -27.96 -19.32 -13.21
N GLU A 169 -29.00 -18.49 -13.00
CA GLU A 169 -29.02 -17.45 -11.95
C GLU A 169 -28.79 -18.03 -10.57
N ARG A 170 -29.41 -19.16 -10.29
CA ARG A 170 -29.27 -19.85 -9.02
C ARG A 170 -27.85 -20.34 -8.80
N VAL A 171 -27.25 -21.03 -9.77
CA VAL A 171 -25.85 -21.51 -9.66
C VAL A 171 -24.89 -20.37 -9.45
N VAL A 172 -25.03 -19.29 -10.21
CA VAL A 172 -24.14 -18.13 -10.08
C VAL A 172 -24.29 -17.46 -8.72
N ALA A 173 -25.52 -17.35 -8.22
CA ALA A 173 -25.76 -16.79 -6.89
C ALA A 173 -25.07 -17.63 -5.79
N GLU A 174 -25.17 -18.96 -5.83
CA GLU A 174 -24.52 -19.86 -4.89
C GLU A 174 -22.98 -19.79 -4.99
N MET A 175 -22.43 -19.72 -6.21
CA MET A 175 -20.98 -19.55 -6.41
C MET A 175 -20.46 -18.24 -5.77
N LYS A 176 -21.21 -17.16 -5.93
CA LYS A 176 -20.89 -15.86 -5.33
C LYS A 176 -20.98 -15.85 -3.81
N GLU A 177 -22.01 -16.49 -3.26
CA GLU A 177 -22.20 -16.59 -1.80
C GLU A 177 -21.01 -17.30 -1.12
N ILE A 178 -20.47 -18.33 -1.79
CA ILE A 178 -19.34 -19.11 -1.26
C ILE A 178 -18.00 -18.39 -1.47
N GLY A 179 -17.93 -17.45 -2.42
CA GLY A 179 -16.73 -16.65 -2.68
C GLY A 179 -15.58 -17.41 -3.34
N LYS A 180 -15.84 -18.56 -3.97
CA LYS A 180 -14.83 -19.30 -4.74
C LYS A 180 -14.65 -18.65 -6.12
N PRO A 181 -13.40 -18.65 -6.66
CA PRO A 181 -13.16 -18.16 -8.00
C PRO A 181 -13.87 -19.04 -9.03
N PHE A 182 -14.56 -18.46 -9.97
CA PHE A 182 -15.28 -19.17 -11.02
C PHE A 182 -15.36 -18.38 -12.33
N VAL A 183 -15.57 -19.10 -13.43
CA VAL A 183 -15.84 -18.58 -14.75
C VAL A 183 -17.17 -19.10 -15.26
N ILE A 184 -17.88 -18.35 -16.09
CA ILE A 184 -19.06 -18.79 -16.79
C ILE A 184 -18.65 -19.22 -18.21
N LEU A 185 -18.93 -20.45 -18.57
CA LEU A 185 -18.73 -21.00 -19.91
C LEU A 185 -20.06 -21.07 -20.63
N ILE A 186 -20.22 -20.28 -21.69
CA ILE A 186 -21.34 -20.43 -22.64
C ILE A 186 -20.93 -21.49 -23.65
N ASN A 187 -21.59 -22.65 -23.60
CA ASN A 187 -21.42 -23.69 -24.57
C ASN A 187 -22.37 -23.42 -25.76
N SER A 188 -21.80 -23.13 -26.93
CA SER A 188 -22.47 -22.74 -28.14
C SER A 188 -22.00 -23.56 -29.34
N ALA A 189 -22.91 -23.99 -30.19
CA ALA A 189 -22.55 -24.57 -31.48
C ALA A 189 -22.05 -23.52 -32.52
N MET A 190 -22.26 -22.22 -32.22
CA MET A 190 -21.84 -21.10 -33.06
C MET A 190 -21.16 -20.00 -32.22
N PRO A 191 -19.97 -20.27 -31.63
CA PRO A 191 -19.33 -19.37 -30.66
C PRO A 191 -19.01 -18.00 -31.23
N GLU A 192 -18.78 -17.90 -32.54
CA GLU A 192 -18.42 -16.63 -33.20
C GLU A 192 -19.65 -15.83 -33.67
N SER A 193 -20.87 -16.25 -33.34
CA SER A 193 -22.07 -15.54 -33.75
C SER A 193 -22.24 -14.20 -33.03
N SER A 194 -22.84 -13.20 -33.68
CA SER A 194 -23.14 -11.91 -33.06
C SER A 194 -24.13 -12.01 -31.89
N GLU A 195 -25.01 -12.99 -31.91
CA GLU A 195 -26.00 -13.26 -30.89
C GLU A 195 -25.29 -13.79 -29.60
N THR A 196 -24.37 -14.72 -29.79
CA THR A 196 -23.58 -15.28 -28.67
C THR A 196 -22.63 -14.24 -28.07
N ALA A 197 -22.02 -13.39 -28.92
CA ALA A 197 -21.20 -12.27 -28.45
C ALA A 197 -22.02 -11.26 -27.63
N ARG A 198 -23.26 -10.99 -28.03
CA ARG A 198 -24.18 -10.14 -27.27
C ARG A 198 -24.58 -10.77 -25.95
N LEU A 199 -24.90 -12.06 -25.95
CA LEU A 199 -25.20 -12.79 -24.71
C LEU A 199 -24.02 -12.80 -23.75
N LYS A 200 -22.80 -12.99 -24.25
CA LYS A 200 -21.57 -12.87 -23.44
C LYS A 200 -21.51 -11.54 -22.68
N ALA A 201 -21.64 -10.42 -23.41
CA ALA A 201 -21.57 -9.09 -22.81
C ALA A 201 -22.70 -8.82 -21.80
N GLU A 202 -23.89 -9.38 -22.05
CA GLU A 202 -25.02 -9.30 -21.13
C GLU A 202 -24.74 -10.07 -19.82
N LEU A 203 -24.22 -11.29 -19.91
CA LEU A 203 -23.91 -12.11 -18.73
C LEU A 203 -22.73 -11.55 -17.94
N GLU A 204 -21.69 -11.04 -18.60
CA GLU A 204 -20.57 -10.36 -17.94
C GLU A 204 -21.07 -9.17 -17.09
N LYS A 205 -21.93 -8.35 -17.67
CA LYS A 205 -22.53 -7.20 -16.96
C LYS A 205 -23.48 -7.64 -15.83
N LYS A 206 -24.31 -8.65 -16.07
CA LYS A 206 -25.30 -9.15 -15.11
C LYS A 206 -24.64 -9.80 -13.89
N TYR A 207 -23.64 -10.62 -14.14
CA TYR A 207 -23.04 -11.45 -13.12
C TYR A 207 -21.71 -10.92 -12.59
N ASP A 208 -21.18 -9.84 -13.13
CA ASP A 208 -19.84 -9.35 -12.75
C ASP A 208 -18.84 -10.52 -12.59
N ALA A 209 -18.76 -11.37 -13.60
CA ALA A 209 -17.92 -12.55 -13.66
C ALA A 209 -17.42 -12.75 -15.10
N PRO A 210 -16.21 -13.31 -15.31
CA PRO A 210 -15.71 -13.57 -16.65
C PRO A 210 -16.60 -14.61 -17.36
N VAL A 211 -16.89 -14.33 -18.63
CA VAL A 211 -17.67 -15.22 -19.48
C VAL A 211 -16.83 -15.61 -20.68
N VAL A 212 -16.63 -16.90 -20.89
CA VAL A 212 -15.95 -17.49 -22.03
C VAL A 212 -16.99 -18.19 -22.91
N VAL A 213 -16.86 -18.06 -24.22
CA VAL A 213 -17.75 -18.72 -25.18
C VAL A 213 -16.94 -19.76 -25.96
N LYS A 214 -17.34 -21.00 -25.92
CA LYS A 214 -16.71 -22.09 -26.67
C LYS A 214 -17.71 -23.14 -27.13
N ASP A 215 -17.35 -23.86 -28.18
CA ASP A 215 -17.98 -25.12 -28.50
C ASP A 215 -17.31 -26.24 -27.70
N ALA A 216 -17.96 -26.66 -26.62
CA ALA A 216 -17.42 -27.69 -25.74
C ALA A 216 -17.12 -29.03 -26.44
N LEU A 217 -17.75 -29.29 -27.58
CA LEU A 217 -17.50 -30.52 -28.32
C LEU A 217 -16.18 -30.48 -29.11
N ASN A 218 -15.77 -29.29 -29.57
CA ASN A 218 -14.60 -29.09 -30.42
C ASN A 218 -13.47 -28.29 -29.73
N MET A 219 -13.50 -28.18 -28.40
CA MET A 219 -12.49 -27.42 -27.63
C MET A 219 -11.07 -27.94 -27.83
N SER A 220 -10.14 -27.01 -28.01
CA SER A 220 -8.70 -27.21 -28.07
C SER A 220 -8.03 -27.03 -26.69
N GLU A 221 -6.74 -27.33 -26.60
CA GLU A 221 -5.91 -27.05 -25.42
C GLU A 221 -5.79 -25.53 -25.13
N ASP A 222 -5.73 -24.72 -26.17
CA ASP A 222 -5.71 -23.24 -26.02
C ASP A 222 -7.02 -22.71 -25.45
N ASP A 223 -8.15 -23.29 -25.83
CA ASP A 223 -9.46 -22.92 -25.29
C ASP A 223 -9.57 -23.26 -23.80
N VAL A 224 -9.04 -24.40 -23.40
CA VAL A 224 -8.99 -24.78 -21.99
C VAL A 224 -8.08 -23.82 -21.20
N SER A 225 -6.95 -23.43 -21.78
CA SER A 225 -6.03 -22.48 -21.17
C SER A 225 -6.67 -21.10 -21.01
N GLU A 226 -7.46 -20.64 -21.98
CA GLU A 226 -8.23 -19.39 -21.88
C GLU A 226 -9.23 -19.44 -20.71
N ILE A 227 -9.98 -20.55 -20.57
CA ILE A 227 -10.92 -20.74 -19.46
C ILE A 227 -10.19 -20.72 -18.11
N MET A 228 -9.07 -21.42 -17.98
CA MET A 228 -8.28 -21.43 -16.74
C MET A 228 -7.64 -20.09 -16.44
N GLY A 229 -7.23 -19.33 -17.47
CA GLY A 229 -6.76 -17.94 -17.31
C GLY A 229 -7.85 -17.02 -16.77
N ALA A 230 -9.06 -17.16 -17.27
CA ALA A 230 -10.23 -16.44 -16.78
C ALA A 230 -10.54 -16.79 -15.31
N VAL A 231 -10.40 -18.07 -14.91
CA VAL A 231 -10.53 -18.46 -13.50
C VAL A 231 -9.43 -17.83 -12.64
N LEU A 232 -8.17 -17.82 -13.10
CA LEU A 232 -7.06 -17.23 -12.37
C LEU A 232 -7.28 -15.73 -12.11
N SER A 233 -7.88 -15.03 -13.06
CA SER A 233 -8.22 -13.61 -12.93
C SER A 233 -9.24 -13.30 -11.82
N GLU A 234 -10.02 -14.29 -11.40
CA GLU A 234 -11.02 -14.17 -10.32
C GLU A 234 -10.46 -14.42 -8.91
N PHE A 235 -9.20 -14.88 -8.79
CA PHE A 235 -8.61 -15.03 -7.47
C PHE A 235 -8.39 -13.67 -6.80
N PRO A 236 -8.53 -13.61 -5.45
CA PRO A 236 -8.37 -12.36 -4.73
C PRO A 236 -6.92 -11.85 -4.76
N ILE A 237 -6.76 -10.54 -4.82
CA ILE A 237 -5.48 -9.88 -4.54
C ILE A 237 -5.17 -10.07 -3.05
N LYS A 238 -3.98 -10.57 -2.72
CA LYS A 238 -3.52 -10.76 -1.34
C LYS A 238 -2.65 -9.62 -0.85
N LEU A 239 -1.85 -9.03 -1.73
CA LEU A 239 -0.88 -8.01 -1.38
C LEU A 239 -0.65 -7.05 -2.55
N ILE A 240 -0.63 -5.77 -2.25
CA ILE A 240 -0.18 -4.73 -3.17
C ILE A 240 1.06 -4.09 -2.55
N ASP A 241 2.21 -4.29 -3.16
CA ASP A 241 3.44 -3.63 -2.78
C ASP A 241 3.62 -2.36 -3.60
N VAL A 242 3.85 -1.27 -2.91
CA VAL A 242 4.03 0.04 -3.53
C VAL A 242 5.45 0.51 -3.29
N ASN A 243 6.24 0.54 -4.34
CA ASN A 243 7.58 1.07 -4.34
C ASN A 243 7.52 2.55 -4.74
N ALA A 244 7.72 3.43 -3.78
CA ALA A 244 7.82 4.88 -4.01
C ALA A 244 9.22 5.38 -3.63
N PRO A 245 9.67 6.53 -4.15
CA PRO A 245 10.95 7.12 -3.77
C PRO A 245 11.09 7.27 -2.26
N ARG A 246 12.21 6.79 -1.70
CA ARG A 246 12.41 6.69 -0.24
C ARG A 246 12.28 8.00 0.51
N TRP A 247 12.57 9.12 -0.13
CA TRP A 247 12.48 10.43 0.53
C TRP A 247 11.06 10.80 0.97
N ILE A 248 10.01 10.21 0.35
CA ILE A 248 8.61 10.40 0.76
C ILE A 248 8.40 9.94 2.21
N GLN A 249 9.12 8.91 2.65
CA GLN A 249 9.04 8.40 4.01
C GLN A 249 9.57 9.39 5.07
N ALA A 250 10.35 10.38 4.65
CA ALA A 250 10.84 11.43 5.52
C ALA A 250 9.82 12.58 5.71
N LEU A 251 8.77 12.62 4.89
CA LEU A 251 7.74 13.65 4.96
C LEU A 251 6.76 13.39 6.12
N SER A 252 6.18 14.47 6.63
CA SER A 252 5.12 14.36 7.63
C SER A 252 3.87 13.70 7.03
N ARG A 253 3.05 13.07 7.88
CA ARG A 253 1.77 12.48 7.45
C ARG A 253 0.78 13.52 6.94
N ASP A 254 0.98 14.77 7.31
CA ASP A 254 0.14 15.89 6.89
C ASP A 254 0.54 16.49 5.54
N ASN A 255 1.68 16.08 4.99
CA ASN A 255 2.14 16.51 3.67
C ASN A 255 1.17 16.05 2.58
N GLY A 256 0.86 16.94 1.62
CA GLY A 256 -0.11 16.69 0.56
C GLY A 256 0.22 15.46 -0.31
N ILE A 257 1.50 15.19 -0.57
CA ILE A 257 1.96 14.03 -1.33
C ILE A 257 1.63 12.73 -0.60
N VAL A 258 1.90 12.69 0.71
CA VAL A 258 1.62 11.51 1.54
C VAL A 258 0.12 11.27 1.66
N LYS A 259 -0.68 12.33 1.84
CA LYS A 259 -2.14 12.25 1.87
C LYS A 259 -2.70 11.70 0.58
N GLU A 260 -2.32 12.26 -0.57
CA GLU A 260 -2.79 11.78 -1.87
C GLU A 260 -2.46 10.29 -2.09
N LEU A 261 -1.21 9.87 -1.79
CA LEU A 261 -0.83 8.47 -1.90
C LEU A 261 -1.71 7.56 -1.03
N VAL A 262 -1.92 7.93 0.22
CA VAL A 262 -2.74 7.15 1.16
C VAL A 262 -4.19 7.10 0.71
N ASP A 263 -4.74 8.20 0.20
CA ASP A 263 -6.13 8.27 -0.26
C ASP A 263 -6.34 7.44 -1.53
N ILE A 264 -5.42 7.50 -2.50
CA ILE A 264 -5.45 6.63 -3.68
C ILE A 264 -5.40 5.15 -3.26
N LEU A 265 -4.46 4.79 -2.38
CA LEU A 265 -4.31 3.40 -1.95
C LEU A 265 -5.52 2.89 -1.14
N LYS A 266 -6.15 3.74 -0.33
CA LYS A 266 -7.40 3.38 0.37
C LYS A 266 -8.54 3.16 -0.59
N ASN A 267 -8.73 4.05 -1.57
CA ASN A 267 -9.78 3.92 -2.58
C ASN A 267 -9.56 2.66 -3.42
N VAL A 268 -8.34 2.45 -3.91
CA VAL A 268 -7.94 1.24 -4.62
C VAL A 268 -8.22 -0.01 -3.77
N GLY A 269 -7.79 -0.03 -2.51
CA GLY A 269 -7.98 -1.17 -1.62
C GLY A 269 -9.44 -1.45 -1.26
N SER A 270 -10.33 -0.45 -1.33
CA SER A 270 -11.76 -0.62 -1.07
C SER A 270 -12.56 -1.17 -2.27
N GLU A 271 -12.04 -0.99 -3.50
CA GLU A 271 -12.73 -1.35 -4.74
C GLU A 271 -12.17 -2.60 -5.43
N MET A 272 -10.99 -3.09 -4.99
CA MET A 272 -10.22 -4.09 -5.69
C MET A 272 -10.11 -5.37 -4.89
N PHE A 273 -10.80 -6.37 -5.36
CA PHE A 273 -10.81 -7.68 -4.70
C PHE A 273 -10.19 -8.80 -5.54
N ARG A 274 -10.04 -8.63 -6.86
CA ARG A 274 -9.67 -9.71 -7.80
C ARG A 274 -8.52 -9.30 -8.72
N MET A 275 -7.77 -10.29 -9.18
CA MET A 275 -6.62 -10.06 -10.07
C MET A 275 -7.00 -9.33 -11.38
N ARG A 276 -8.23 -9.49 -11.88
CA ARG A 276 -8.74 -8.76 -13.07
C ARG A 276 -8.82 -7.25 -12.87
N ASP A 277 -8.84 -6.78 -11.60
CA ASP A 277 -8.98 -5.35 -11.29
C ASP A 277 -7.66 -4.57 -11.38
N VAL A 278 -6.54 -5.23 -11.74
CA VAL A 278 -5.20 -4.61 -11.80
C VAL A 278 -5.17 -3.36 -12.68
N ASP A 279 -5.92 -3.33 -13.79
CA ASP A 279 -5.95 -2.16 -14.67
C ASP A 279 -6.66 -0.95 -14.03
N LYS A 280 -7.54 -1.17 -13.07
CA LYS A 280 -8.16 -0.09 -12.28
C LYS A 280 -7.13 0.63 -11.41
N ILE A 281 -6.08 -0.09 -10.94
CA ILE A 281 -4.96 0.53 -10.21
C ILE A 281 -4.25 1.55 -11.07
N LYS A 282 -3.93 1.16 -12.31
CA LYS A 282 -3.27 2.06 -13.25
C LYS A 282 -4.13 3.30 -13.50
N ALA A 283 -5.45 3.10 -13.66
CA ALA A 283 -6.39 4.20 -13.84
C ALA A 283 -6.43 5.14 -12.63
N ALA A 284 -6.40 4.62 -11.40
CA ALA A 284 -6.44 5.43 -10.18
C ALA A 284 -5.22 6.35 -10.02
N PHE A 285 -4.06 5.97 -10.54
CA PHE A 285 -2.86 6.81 -10.53
C PHE A 285 -2.75 7.74 -11.75
N SER A 286 -3.54 7.53 -12.81
CA SER A 286 -3.49 8.36 -14.01
C SER A 286 -3.90 9.82 -13.74
N ASP A 287 -4.76 10.05 -12.77
CA ASP A 287 -5.24 11.37 -12.37
C ASP A 287 -4.41 11.99 -11.23
N SER A 288 -3.35 11.31 -10.77
CA SER A 288 -2.49 11.81 -9.69
C SER A 288 -1.71 13.05 -10.11
N GLN A 289 -1.64 14.04 -9.21
CA GLN A 289 -0.82 15.24 -9.42
C GLN A 289 0.67 14.97 -9.22
N TYR A 290 1.02 14.00 -8.38
CA TYR A 290 2.38 13.76 -7.93
C TYR A 290 2.98 12.46 -8.47
N PHE A 291 2.16 11.43 -8.71
CA PHE A 291 2.64 10.10 -9.00
C PHE A 291 2.36 9.68 -10.44
N GLU A 292 3.30 8.97 -11.02
CA GLU A 292 3.17 8.27 -12.29
C GLU A 292 3.56 6.81 -12.05
N ILE A 293 2.83 5.88 -12.66
CA ILE A 293 3.26 4.47 -12.64
C ILE A 293 4.47 4.34 -13.57
N GLY A 294 5.55 3.76 -13.05
CA GLY A 294 6.77 3.50 -13.81
C GLY A 294 6.57 2.48 -14.93
N ASP A 295 7.56 1.61 -15.18
CA ASP A 295 7.59 0.70 -16.34
C ASP A 295 6.51 -0.42 -16.30
N GLY A 296 5.52 -0.28 -15.45
CA GLY A 296 4.36 -1.14 -15.35
C GLY A 296 4.14 -1.73 -13.95
N ALA A 297 2.94 -2.26 -13.74
CA ALA A 297 2.67 -3.09 -12.59
C ALA A 297 3.17 -4.50 -12.88
N SER A 298 4.02 -5.05 -12.01
CA SER A 298 4.37 -6.46 -12.01
C SER A 298 3.28 -7.26 -11.29
N VAL A 299 2.80 -8.32 -11.91
CA VAL A 299 1.70 -9.14 -11.39
C VAL A 299 2.19 -10.56 -11.19
N ASP A 300 2.29 -10.99 -9.94
CA ASP A 300 2.50 -12.39 -9.56
C ASP A 300 1.12 -12.99 -9.25
N ALA A 301 0.50 -13.55 -10.28
CA ALA A 301 -0.83 -14.12 -10.18
C ALA A 301 -0.88 -15.32 -9.23
N GLY A 302 0.15 -16.15 -9.19
CA GLY A 302 0.25 -17.31 -8.31
C GLY A 302 0.27 -16.93 -6.83
N ARG A 303 0.99 -15.89 -6.46
CA ARG A 303 1.03 -15.40 -5.07
C ARG A 303 -0.06 -14.39 -4.75
N GLY A 304 -0.72 -13.84 -5.76
CA GLY A 304 -1.71 -12.79 -5.60
C GLY A 304 -1.09 -11.45 -5.21
N ARG A 305 0.10 -11.21 -5.68
CA ARG A 305 0.89 -10.04 -5.36
C ARG A 305 0.96 -9.10 -6.57
N ILE A 306 0.77 -7.84 -6.32
CA ILE A 306 0.94 -6.78 -7.31
C ILE A 306 2.06 -5.88 -6.81
N GLU A 307 3.06 -5.62 -7.64
CA GLU A 307 4.13 -4.66 -7.35
C GLU A 307 3.93 -3.44 -8.23
N LEU A 308 3.85 -2.28 -7.60
CA LEU A 308 3.68 -0.98 -8.27
C LEU A 308 4.94 -0.14 -8.04
N ASP A 309 5.62 0.23 -9.11
CA ASP A 309 6.72 1.17 -9.05
C ASP A 309 6.20 2.58 -9.37
N LEU A 310 6.13 3.43 -8.35
CA LEU A 310 5.70 4.81 -8.50
C LEU A 310 6.90 5.71 -8.78
N LYS A 311 6.81 6.47 -9.85
CA LYS A 311 7.74 7.55 -10.22
C LYS A 311 7.13 8.90 -9.82
N ILE A 312 7.99 9.83 -9.46
CA ILE A 312 7.63 11.22 -9.18
C ILE A 312 8.45 12.10 -10.08
N LYS A 313 7.87 13.22 -10.52
CA LYS A 313 8.57 14.21 -11.33
C LYS A 313 9.80 14.74 -10.58
N PRO A 314 11.00 14.74 -11.17
CA PRO A 314 12.22 15.13 -10.47
C PRO A 314 12.17 16.52 -9.84
N GLU A 315 11.47 17.47 -10.48
CA GLU A 315 11.31 18.85 -10.01
C GLU A 315 10.55 18.92 -8.68
N LEU A 316 9.67 17.94 -8.42
CA LEU A 316 8.88 17.87 -7.20
C LEU A 316 9.75 17.60 -5.97
N PHE A 317 10.82 16.80 -6.12
CA PHE A 317 11.76 16.55 -5.04
C PHE A 317 12.39 17.85 -4.54
N PHE A 318 12.91 18.68 -5.44
CA PHE A 318 13.57 19.94 -5.07
C PHE A 318 12.58 20.95 -4.52
N LYS A 319 11.34 20.98 -5.06
CA LYS A 319 10.29 21.84 -4.53
C LYS A 319 9.94 21.48 -3.08
N VAL A 320 9.69 20.21 -2.81
CA VAL A 320 9.38 19.73 -1.46
C VAL A 320 10.55 19.96 -0.51
N LEU A 321 11.78 19.70 -0.97
CA LEU A 321 12.98 19.95 -0.19
C LEU A 321 13.13 21.45 0.17
N SER A 322 12.83 22.34 -0.76
CA SER A 322 12.84 23.79 -0.52
C SER A 322 11.80 24.19 0.53
N ASP A 323 10.60 23.66 0.42
CA ASP A 323 9.50 23.94 1.35
C ASP A 323 9.82 23.44 2.77
N GLU A 324 10.36 22.23 2.91
CA GLU A 324 10.72 21.62 4.20
C GLU A 324 11.94 22.30 4.86
N CYS A 325 12.90 22.75 4.05
CA CYS A 325 14.11 23.42 4.54
C CYS A 325 13.93 24.93 4.77
N GLY A 326 12.85 25.51 4.25
CA GLY A 326 12.65 26.97 4.25
C GLY A 326 13.72 27.74 3.47
N HIS A 327 14.38 27.07 2.50
CA HIS A 327 15.45 27.61 1.67
C HIS A 327 15.27 27.16 0.22
N GLU A 328 15.44 28.05 -0.73
CA GLU A 328 15.26 27.75 -2.14
C GLU A 328 16.39 26.81 -2.64
N ILE A 329 16.02 25.59 -3.05
CA ILE A 329 16.93 24.55 -3.54
C ILE A 329 16.37 24.03 -4.86
N PRO A 330 16.64 24.70 -5.99
CA PRO A 330 16.06 24.33 -7.29
C PRO A 330 16.73 23.13 -7.96
N ASP A 331 17.96 22.77 -7.58
CA ASP A 331 18.78 21.77 -8.23
C ASP A 331 19.78 21.09 -7.28
N ASP A 332 20.49 20.09 -7.79
CA ASP A 332 21.51 19.33 -7.07
C ASP A 332 22.74 20.17 -6.71
N PHE A 333 23.12 21.14 -7.54
CA PHE A 333 24.23 22.05 -7.25
C PHE A 333 23.92 22.90 -6.01
N THR A 334 22.74 23.50 -5.97
CA THR A 334 22.27 24.30 -4.83
C THR A 334 22.15 23.46 -3.57
N LEU A 335 21.62 22.24 -3.70
CA LEU A 335 21.54 21.27 -2.59
C LEU A 335 22.94 20.96 -2.02
N MET A 336 23.93 20.66 -2.89
CA MET A 336 25.28 20.37 -2.45
C MET A 336 25.96 21.58 -1.77
N SER A 337 25.71 22.76 -2.30
CA SER A 337 26.20 24.01 -1.71
C SER A 337 25.59 24.27 -0.33
N TYR A 338 24.30 24.03 -0.18
CA TYR A 338 23.57 24.16 1.08
C TYR A 338 24.04 23.15 2.13
N VAL A 339 24.24 21.88 1.74
CA VAL A 339 24.79 20.85 2.63
C VAL A 339 26.21 21.24 3.12
N ARG A 340 27.05 21.79 2.26
CA ARG A 340 28.38 22.30 2.68
C ARG A 340 28.26 23.45 3.68
N PHE A 341 27.33 24.36 3.44
CA PHE A 341 27.04 25.45 4.38
C PHE A 341 26.57 24.90 5.71
N LEU A 342 25.62 23.98 5.73
CA LEU A 342 25.11 23.34 6.95
C LEU A 342 26.22 22.62 7.72
N LYS A 343 27.13 21.90 7.02
CA LYS A 343 28.27 21.23 7.65
C LYS A 343 29.20 22.22 8.35
N LYS A 344 29.46 23.36 7.71
CA LYS A 344 30.24 24.44 8.34
C LYS A 344 29.53 25.01 9.55
N ALA A 345 28.22 25.29 9.42
CA ALA A 345 27.39 25.79 10.52
C ALA A 345 27.33 24.80 11.68
N GLU A 346 27.14 23.51 11.42
CA GLU A 346 27.18 22.44 12.42
C GLU A 346 28.51 22.38 13.17
N THR A 347 29.62 22.50 12.45
CA THR A 347 30.95 22.50 13.07
C THR A 347 31.13 23.66 14.02
N GLU A 348 30.75 24.87 13.62
CA GLU A 348 30.81 26.05 14.50
C GLU A 348 29.82 25.98 15.65
N TYR A 349 28.57 25.54 15.39
CA TYR A 349 27.57 25.37 16.44
C TYR A 349 28.00 24.32 17.50
N SER A 350 28.60 23.22 17.06
CA SER A 350 29.06 22.17 17.96
C SER A 350 30.12 22.67 18.97
N LYS A 351 30.97 23.62 18.56
CA LYS A 351 31.94 24.28 19.48
C LYS A 351 31.25 25.12 20.56
N LEU A 352 30.09 25.73 20.16
CA LEU A 352 29.37 26.67 21.04
C LEU A 352 28.33 25.97 21.93
N LYS A 353 27.85 24.80 21.55
CA LYS A 353 26.66 24.14 22.12
C LYS A 353 26.77 24.00 23.62
N ASN A 354 27.85 23.42 24.14
CA ASN A 354 28.02 23.19 25.56
C ASN A 354 28.04 24.51 26.35
N ALA A 355 28.73 25.52 25.83
CA ALA A 355 28.77 26.85 26.45
C ALA A 355 27.42 27.55 26.45
N LEU A 356 26.61 27.36 25.37
CA LEU A 356 25.24 27.88 25.31
C LEU A 356 24.36 27.18 26.36
N ASP A 357 24.44 25.85 26.48
CA ASP A 357 23.67 25.10 27.45
C ASP A 357 24.02 25.54 28.89
N GLU A 358 25.33 25.79 29.18
CA GLU A 358 25.77 26.33 30.44
C GLU A 358 25.24 27.74 30.72
N VAL A 359 25.23 28.61 29.69
CA VAL A 359 24.68 29.97 29.80
C VAL A 359 23.19 29.94 30.13
N TYR A 360 22.44 29.06 29.50
CA TYR A 360 21.00 28.93 29.81
C TYR A 360 20.75 28.41 31.23
N ALA A 361 21.58 27.50 31.69
CA ALA A 361 21.43 26.90 33.01
C ALA A 361 21.96 27.80 34.17
N THR A 362 23.09 28.47 33.96
CA THR A 362 23.81 29.16 35.06
C THR A 362 23.98 30.67 34.85
N GLY A 363 23.71 31.17 33.66
CA GLY A 363 23.98 32.55 33.25
C GLY A 363 25.39 32.78 32.69
N TYR A 364 26.27 31.76 32.72
CA TYR A 364 27.65 31.89 32.26
C TYR A 364 28.13 30.60 31.60
N GLY A 365 28.78 30.69 30.45
CA GLY A 365 29.36 29.54 29.76
C GLY A 365 30.69 29.88 29.11
N VAL A 366 31.52 28.87 28.91
CA VAL A 366 32.86 29.05 28.32
C VAL A 366 33.08 28.08 27.18
N VAL A 367 33.49 28.62 26.04
CA VAL A 367 34.00 27.83 24.91
C VAL A 367 35.50 27.65 25.11
N SER A 368 35.90 26.42 25.38
CA SER A 368 37.34 26.09 25.54
C SER A 368 38.04 26.16 24.19
N PRO A 369 39.34 26.59 24.19
CA PRO A 369 40.14 26.58 22.96
C PRO A 369 40.37 25.14 22.49
N THR A 370 40.55 24.98 21.19
CA THR A 370 40.97 23.72 20.56
C THR A 370 42.49 23.60 20.58
N ASN A 371 43.01 22.40 20.29
CA ASN A 371 44.48 22.21 20.21
C ASN A 371 45.14 23.10 19.15
N ASP A 372 44.41 23.45 18.11
CA ASP A 372 44.91 24.31 17.01
C ASP A 372 44.99 25.81 17.41
N ASP A 373 44.27 26.18 18.45
CA ASP A 373 44.29 27.56 19.03
C ASP A 373 45.41 27.81 19.99
N ILE A 374 46.16 26.74 20.38
CA ILE A 374 47.20 26.82 21.38
C ILE A 374 48.49 27.34 20.77
N VAL A 375 48.94 28.48 21.22
CA VAL A 375 50.26 29.05 20.86
C VAL A 375 51.25 28.75 22.02
N VAL A 376 52.30 28.02 21.67
CA VAL A 376 53.38 27.66 22.61
C VAL A 376 54.53 28.62 22.47
N GLU A 377 55.01 29.21 23.57
CA GLU A 377 56.17 30.07 23.61
C GLU A 377 57.47 29.23 23.62
N GLU A 378 58.63 29.86 23.34
CA GLU A 378 59.92 29.17 23.37
C GLU A 378 60.20 28.63 24.82
N PRO A 379 60.67 27.38 24.90
CA PRO A 379 61.02 26.75 26.20
C PRO A 379 62.15 27.49 26.89
N GLU A 380 61.97 27.90 28.15
CA GLU A 380 62.97 28.55 28.96
C GLU A 380 63.56 27.54 29.99
N MET A 381 64.89 27.54 30.14
CA MET A 381 65.55 26.75 31.19
C MET A 381 65.47 27.53 32.55
N PHE A 382 65.07 26.86 33.60
CA PHE A 382 65.11 27.44 34.95
C PHE A 382 65.83 26.56 35.94
N LYS A 383 66.38 27.16 36.98
CA LYS A 383 67.10 26.48 38.04
C LYS A 383 66.39 26.68 39.38
N GLN A 384 66.10 25.59 40.06
CA GLN A 384 65.46 25.59 41.37
C GLN A 384 66.14 24.58 42.32
N GLY A 385 66.67 25.03 43.45
CA GLY A 385 67.29 24.15 44.49
C GLY A 385 68.40 23.24 43.97
N GLY A 386 69.19 23.68 42.99
CA GLY A 386 70.29 22.91 42.38
C GLY A 386 69.93 22.02 41.23
N GLN A 387 68.64 21.90 40.88
CA GLN A 387 68.18 21.17 39.72
C GLN A 387 67.79 22.11 38.59
N TYR A 388 67.90 21.63 37.35
CA TYR A 388 67.47 22.36 36.09
C TYR A 388 66.20 21.76 35.61
N GLY A 389 65.26 22.62 35.22
CA GLY A 389 63.96 22.28 34.59
C GLY A 389 63.73 23.08 33.35
N ILE A 390 62.76 22.64 32.55
CA ILE A 390 62.30 23.38 31.37
C ILE A 390 60.94 23.97 31.70
N LYS A 391 60.78 25.26 31.45
CA LYS A 391 59.48 25.96 31.55
C LYS A 391 58.92 26.16 30.15
N ILE A 392 57.73 25.63 29.91
CA ILE A 392 56.99 25.82 28.70
C ILE A 392 55.76 26.67 29.02
N LYS A 393 55.56 27.75 28.28
CA LYS A 393 54.37 28.61 28.39
C LYS A 393 53.52 28.41 27.16
N ALA A 394 52.20 28.38 27.35
CA ALA A 394 51.24 28.33 26.25
C ALA A 394 50.11 29.32 26.51
N SER A 395 49.56 29.86 25.46
CA SER A 395 48.36 30.74 25.48
C SER A 395 47.36 30.27 24.44
N ALA A 396 46.10 30.40 24.77
CA ALA A 396 44.99 30.14 23.83
C ALA A 396 43.81 31.07 24.11
N PRO A 397 43.06 31.53 23.12
CA PRO A 397 41.85 32.31 23.31
C PRO A 397 40.70 31.45 23.79
N SER A 398 39.90 31.91 24.75
CA SER A 398 38.63 31.34 25.14
C SER A 398 37.50 32.32 24.91
N LEU A 399 36.28 31.82 24.56
CA LEU A 399 35.10 32.65 24.44
C LEU A 399 34.25 32.52 25.71
N HIS A 400 33.88 33.65 26.28
CA HIS A 400 33.02 33.71 27.46
C HIS A 400 31.66 34.30 27.09
N LEU A 401 30.62 33.56 27.34
CA LEU A 401 29.23 33.91 27.09
C LEU A 401 28.55 34.22 28.41
N ILE A 402 27.86 35.39 28.47
CA ILE A 402 27.21 35.84 29.69
C ILE A 402 25.78 36.22 29.38
N LYS A 403 24.81 35.64 30.10
CA LYS A 403 23.41 36.03 30.03
C LYS A 403 23.16 37.26 30.93
N VAL A 404 22.62 38.31 30.33
CA VAL A 404 22.35 39.57 31.02
C VAL A 404 20.88 39.93 30.81
N ASP A 405 20.19 40.34 31.87
CA ASP A 405 18.82 40.85 31.80
C ASP A 405 18.84 42.33 31.46
N VAL A 406 18.40 42.66 30.25
CA VAL A 406 18.26 44.02 29.79
C VAL A 406 16.83 44.50 30.03
N ARG A 407 16.68 45.69 30.64
CA ARG A 407 15.37 46.29 30.90
C ARG A 407 15.21 47.55 30.09
N THR A 408 14.04 47.74 29.51
CA THR A 408 13.68 48.99 28.83
C THR A 408 12.36 49.52 29.40
N GLU A 409 12.17 50.80 29.28
CA GLU A 409 10.95 51.51 29.64
C GLU A 409 10.58 52.38 28.46
N VAL A 410 9.31 52.26 28.06
CA VAL A 410 8.72 53.05 26.97
C VAL A 410 7.57 53.86 27.56
N SER A 411 7.68 55.17 27.54
CA SER A 411 6.71 56.10 28.15
C SER A 411 6.09 57.06 27.09
N PRO A 412 5.18 56.54 26.23
CA PRO A 412 4.54 57.37 25.21
C PRO A 412 3.56 58.37 25.85
N ILE A 413 3.58 59.62 25.42
CA ILE A 413 2.62 60.61 25.85
C ILE A 413 1.38 60.53 24.99
N ILE A 414 0.24 60.08 25.56
CA ILE A 414 -0.97 59.74 24.80
C ILE A 414 -1.95 60.92 24.66
N GLY A 415 -1.92 61.86 25.55
CA GLY A 415 -2.81 63.02 25.48
C GLY A 415 -3.30 63.50 26.86
N THR A 416 -4.62 63.84 26.96
CA THR A 416 -5.23 64.29 28.21
C THR A 416 -5.41 63.17 29.21
N GLU A 417 -5.59 63.49 30.50
CA GLU A 417 -5.79 62.53 31.60
C GLU A 417 -6.93 61.54 31.30
N GLN A 418 -8.05 62.00 30.73
CA GLN A 418 -9.17 61.15 30.37
C GLN A 418 -8.86 60.16 29.19
N GLN A 419 -8.05 60.60 28.23
CA GLN A 419 -7.62 59.76 27.09
C GLN A 419 -6.63 58.70 27.56
N SER A 420 -5.69 59.09 28.39
CA SER A 420 -4.70 58.20 28.98
C SER A 420 -5.34 57.15 29.90
N GLY A 421 -6.36 57.56 30.71
CA GLY A 421 -7.07 56.63 31.58
C GLY A 421 -7.77 55.52 30.82
N ARG A 422 -8.52 55.82 29.76
CA ARG A 422 -9.18 54.78 28.92
C ARG A 422 -8.18 53.88 28.22
N PHE A 423 -7.06 54.41 27.79
CA PHE A 423 -6.02 53.64 27.15
C PHE A 423 -5.32 52.67 28.13
N ILE A 424 -5.10 53.14 29.37
CA ILE A 424 -4.53 52.31 30.45
C ILE A 424 -5.50 51.20 30.81
N ASP A 425 -6.79 51.48 30.93
CA ASP A 425 -7.81 50.44 31.24
C ASP A 425 -7.83 49.35 30.17
N ASP A 426 -7.80 49.71 28.87
CA ASP A 426 -7.72 48.73 27.77
C ASP A 426 -6.41 47.90 27.79
N MET A 427 -5.30 48.56 28.16
CA MET A 427 -4.01 47.86 28.28
C MET A 427 -3.96 46.92 29.49
N LEU A 428 -4.58 47.27 30.60
CA LEU A 428 -4.69 46.43 31.77
C LEU A 428 -5.54 45.20 31.51
N ASP A 429 -6.68 45.37 30.85
CA ASP A 429 -7.53 44.25 30.40
C ASP A 429 -6.78 43.29 29.51
N LYS A 430 -6.00 43.79 28.55
CA LYS A 430 -5.15 42.95 27.68
C LYS A 430 -4.03 42.28 28.44
N TYR A 431 -3.43 42.99 29.40
CA TYR A 431 -2.34 42.39 30.22
C TYR A 431 -2.84 41.20 31.05
N GLU A 432 -4.07 41.29 31.58
CA GLU A 432 -4.66 40.22 32.40
C GLU A 432 -5.15 39.03 31.53
N ASN A 433 -5.71 39.31 30.35
CA ASN A 433 -6.38 38.30 29.54
C ASN A 433 -5.51 37.72 28.39
N ASP A 434 -4.72 38.56 27.71
CA ASP A 434 -3.89 38.19 26.57
C ASP A 434 -2.66 39.11 26.39
N LYS A 435 -1.53 38.68 26.86
CA LYS A 435 -0.27 39.41 26.72
C LYS A 435 0.18 39.60 25.27
N GLY A 436 -0.23 38.71 24.36
CA GLY A 436 0.05 38.86 22.92
C GLY A 436 -0.74 40.02 22.32
N ALA A 437 -2.00 40.16 22.69
CA ALA A 437 -2.83 41.30 22.29
C ALA A 437 -2.30 42.64 22.83
N LEU A 438 -1.76 42.64 24.06
CA LEU A 438 -1.10 43.81 24.64
C LEU A 438 0.08 44.23 23.76
N LEU A 439 0.98 43.33 23.41
CA LEU A 439 2.19 43.64 22.61
C LEU A 439 1.83 44.11 21.19
N SER A 440 0.72 43.66 20.64
CA SER A 440 0.24 44.05 19.31
C SER A 440 -0.56 45.35 19.32
N THR A 441 -0.79 45.97 20.50
CA THR A 441 -1.49 47.24 20.60
C THR A 441 -0.72 48.37 19.89
N ASN A 442 -1.44 49.09 19.01
CA ASN A 442 -0.86 50.18 18.25
C ASN A 442 -0.77 51.44 19.09
N VAL A 443 0.43 52.04 19.16
CA VAL A 443 0.74 53.30 19.82
C VAL A 443 1.41 54.21 18.79
N PHE A 444 0.66 55.22 18.30
CA PHE A 444 1.14 56.17 17.29
C PHE A 444 1.66 55.53 15.99
N GLY A 445 0.97 54.53 15.47
CA GLY A 445 1.32 53.90 14.18
C GLY A 445 2.37 52.75 14.29
N ARG A 446 2.84 52.44 15.49
CA ARG A 446 3.77 51.34 15.78
C ARG A 446 3.20 50.43 16.85
N THR A 447 3.53 49.18 16.82
CA THR A 447 3.11 48.25 17.88
C THR A 447 3.93 48.50 19.17
N LEU A 448 3.34 48.19 20.31
CA LEU A 448 4.07 48.25 21.59
C LEU A 448 5.29 47.29 21.56
N ASN A 449 5.17 46.17 20.89
CA ASN A 449 6.28 45.25 20.67
C ASN A 449 7.46 45.90 19.92
N ASP A 450 7.18 46.64 18.84
CA ASP A 450 8.23 47.33 18.09
C ASP A 450 8.93 48.40 18.92
N LEU A 451 8.16 49.16 19.68
CA LEU A 451 8.72 50.21 20.57
C LEU A 451 9.61 49.62 21.67
N MET A 452 9.18 48.50 22.27
CA MET A 452 9.98 47.81 23.30
C MET A 452 11.23 47.16 22.69
N ALA A 453 11.10 46.51 21.51
CA ALA A 453 12.22 45.91 20.80
C ALA A 453 13.29 46.94 20.44
N ASP A 454 12.89 48.12 19.94
CA ASP A 454 13.80 49.24 19.67
C ASP A 454 14.50 49.70 20.94
N GLY A 455 13.75 49.94 22.02
CA GLY A 455 14.31 50.38 23.29
C GLY A 455 15.32 49.39 23.88
N LEU A 456 15.07 48.08 23.76
CA LEU A 456 16.02 47.05 24.16
C LEU A 456 17.25 47.03 23.25
N SER A 457 17.05 47.12 21.94
CA SER A 457 18.12 47.13 20.93
C SER A 457 19.08 48.32 21.11
N VAL A 458 18.53 49.50 21.36
CA VAL A 458 19.35 50.70 21.66
C VAL A 458 20.24 50.43 22.86
N LYS A 459 19.69 49.99 23.98
CA LYS A 459 20.48 49.69 25.21
C LYS A 459 21.56 48.65 25.02
N ILE A 460 21.28 47.60 24.25
CA ILE A 460 22.26 46.54 23.96
C ILE A 460 23.39 47.09 23.08
N ASN A 461 23.09 47.91 22.08
CA ASN A 461 24.08 48.43 21.16
C ASN A 461 24.88 49.65 21.70
N GLU A 462 24.34 50.36 22.67
CA GLU A 462 24.96 51.56 23.25
C GLU A 462 26.00 51.24 24.34
N MET A 463 26.32 49.99 24.59
CA MET A 463 27.39 49.66 25.56
C MET A 463 28.72 50.30 25.07
N PRO A 464 29.33 51.20 25.83
CA PRO A 464 30.57 51.88 25.45
C PRO A 464 31.71 50.89 25.22
N ASP A 465 32.54 51.12 24.20
CA ASP A 465 33.69 50.25 23.90
C ASP A 465 34.72 50.19 25.02
N GLU A 466 34.81 51.25 25.81
CA GLU A 466 35.60 51.27 27.01
C GLU A 466 35.09 50.25 28.06
N ALA A 467 33.77 50.16 28.25
CA ALA A 467 33.14 49.20 29.14
C ALA A 467 33.39 47.77 28.67
N LYS A 468 33.20 47.48 27.39
CA LYS A 468 33.52 46.16 26.76
C LYS A 468 34.98 45.78 26.97
N THR A 469 35.91 46.74 26.82
CA THR A 469 37.35 46.54 27.01
C THR A 469 37.71 46.30 28.47
N LYS A 470 37.10 47.00 29.39
CA LYS A 470 37.30 46.83 30.84
C LYS A 470 36.79 45.45 31.30
N MET A 471 35.60 45.05 30.82
CA MET A 471 35.06 43.72 31.12
C MET A 471 35.99 42.59 30.63
N ARG A 472 36.41 42.65 29.35
CA ARG A 472 37.35 41.69 28.78
C ARG A 472 38.65 41.56 29.59
N ARG A 473 39.30 42.71 29.93
CA ARG A 473 40.52 42.74 30.75
C ARG A 473 40.31 42.14 32.14
N THR A 474 39.15 42.41 32.72
CA THR A 474 38.81 41.88 34.05
C THR A 474 38.65 40.39 34.03
N ILE A 475 37.89 39.85 33.05
CA ILE A 475 37.72 38.37 32.90
C ILE A 475 39.07 37.73 32.60
N THR A 476 39.90 38.26 31.71
CA THR A 476 41.24 37.76 31.42
C THR A 476 42.10 37.68 32.69
N LYS A 477 42.05 38.70 33.54
CA LYS A 477 42.80 38.72 34.80
C LYS A 477 42.31 37.67 35.80
N ILE A 478 41.01 37.51 35.94
CA ILE A 478 40.40 36.49 36.83
C ILE A 478 40.80 35.07 36.37
N VAL A 479 40.68 34.79 35.08
CA VAL A 479 41.00 33.47 34.52
C VAL A 479 42.48 33.11 34.69
N ASN A 480 43.40 34.08 34.46
CA ASN A 480 44.86 33.80 34.50
C ASN A 480 45.44 33.88 35.91
N GLU A 481 44.92 34.71 36.81
CA GLU A 481 45.50 34.90 38.13
C GLU A 481 44.86 34.03 39.22
N GLY A 482 43.70 33.42 38.96
CA GLY A 482 43.02 32.48 39.85
C GLY A 482 42.62 33.04 41.21
N LYS A 483 42.65 34.33 41.39
CA LYS A 483 42.32 34.96 42.67
C LYS A 483 40.83 35.25 42.72
N GLY A 484 40.09 34.40 43.39
CA GLY A 484 38.69 34.61 43.76
C GLY A 484 38.54 35.77 44.75
N GLY A 485 38.72 36.97 44.27
CA GLY A 485 38.47 38.22 45.03
C GLY A 485 37.19 38.88 44.52
N VAL A 486 36.66 39.79 45.35
CA VAL A 486 35.49 40.61 44.99
C VAL A 486 35.75 41.35 43.68
N LEU A 487 34.90 41.09 42.67
CA LEU A 487 34.95 41.74 41.38
C LEU A 487 34.32 43.14 41.55
N CYS A 488 35.12 44.17 41.62
CA CYS A 488 34.65 45.54 41.57
C CYS A 488 34.93 46.10 40.12
N ILE A 489 33.94 46.15 39.28
CA ILE A 489 34.01 46.82 37.96
C ILE A 489 33.53 48.25 38.18
N LEU A 490 34.45 49.18 38.30
CA LEU A 490 34.15 50.60 38.20
C LEU A 490 33.99 50.96 36.73
N LEU A 491 32.75 51.16 36.33
CA LEU A 491 32.38 51.64 34.98
C LEU A 491 32.76 53.11 34.78
#